data_7ae4cd7bd62f7896e27eeea57a5fa12f
#
_entry.id   7ae4cd7bd62f7896e27eeea57a5fa12f
#
_cell.length_a   1.000
_cell.length_b   1.000
_cell.length_c   1.000
_cell.angle_alpha   90.00
_cell.angle_beta   90.00
_cell.angle_gamma   90.00
#
_symmetry.space_group_name_H-M   'P 1'
#
loop_
_entity.id
_entity.type
_entity.pdbx_description
1 polymer ?
#
loop_
_entity_poly.entity_id
_entity_poly.type
_entity_poly.pdbx_seq_one_letter_code
_entity_poly.pdbx_strand_id
1 'polypeptide(L)'
;TYPVKAVHADDLTGPLDVVLLCVKGHFTEDAIKRYGPLLADDGYVVSIQNGINEPIIAQHVGEERTVGCFVHFAADYLEPGLLQLSNERTIYLGELDGQITARVEGLAEMLGYAMPAEATDNIWGYLWGKMTWAGMAFVTACVDAPVYDVVNHPLGLDLCRRAAREVYDVAMTQTSQLMPIGVFDPMAFAPGDDYEQRATKAVLAVGDDMRGAIKDKTGMWRDLRVKRRATEVDMQPGYVVELGARQGIPTPVNAAVVQIVHEIERGERAMGWDNLDAIARLAGD
;
A
#
# COMPACT_ATOMS: atom_id res chain seq x y z
N THR A 1 21.40 0.19 21.92
CA THR A 1 21.04 -1.19 21.60
C THR A 1 20.04 -1.66 22.64
N TYR A 2 18.87 -2.12 22.20
CA TYR A 2 17.85 -2.66 23.08
C TYR A 2 17.79 -4.18 22.89
N PRO A 3 17.80 -4.98 23.95
CA PRO A 3 17.62 -6.41 23.85
C PRO A 3 16.17 -6.70 23.44
N VAL A 4 15.99 -7.40 22.32
CA VAL A 4 14.68 -7.87 21.87
C VAL A 4 14.68 -9.39 21.89
N LYS A 5 13.67 -9.99 22.49
CA LYS A 5 13.49 -11.45 22.45
C LYS A 5 12.97 -11.84 21.06
N ALA A 6 13.79 -12.52 20.28
CA ALA A 6 13.38 -13.14 19.03
C ALA A 6 13.05 -14.62 19.28
N VAL A 7 11.90 -15.06 18.78
CA VAL A 7 11.49 -16.47 18.83
C VAL A 7 11.04 -16.91 17.45
N HIS A 8 11.15 -18.19 17.15
CA HIS A 8 10.54 -18.74 15.95
C HIS A 8 9.02 -18.69 16.08
N ALA A 9 8.35 -18.54 14.97
CA ALA A 9 6.89 -18.45 14.92
C ALA A 9 6.18 -19.65 15.58
N ASP A 10 6.79 -20.85 15.51
CA ASP A 10 6.27 -22.08 16.13
C ASP A 10 6.41 -22.10 17.66
N ASP A 11 7.35 -21.31 18.19
CA ASP A 11 7.64 -21.25 19.63
C ASP A 11 6.90 -20.09 20.32
N LEU A 12 6.12 -19.30 19.56
CA LEU A 12 5.35 -18.20 20.13
C LEU A 12 4.15 -18.76 20.91
N THR A 13 4.02 -18.32 22.16
CA THR A 13 2.92 -18.67 23.05
C THR A 13 2.17 -17.44 23.52
N GLY A 14 0.86 -17.58 23.75
CA GLY A 14 0.03 -16.51 24.32
C GLY A 14 0.00 -16.55 25.86
N PRO A 15 -0.81 -15.66 26.47
CA PRO A 15 -1.64 -14.67 25.77
C PRO A 15 -0.84 -13.48 25.22
N LEU A 16 -1.31 -12.92 24.10
CA LEU A 16 -0.72 -11.74 23.44
C LEU A 16 -1.68 -10.55 23.59
N ASP A 17 -1.23 -9.47 24.19
CA ASP A 17 -2.04 -8.26 24.36
C ASP A 17 -2.13 -7.45 23.05
N VAL A 18 -1.00 -7.33 22.33
CA VAL A 18 -0.93 -6.58 21.06
C VAL A 18 -0.07 -7.35 20.06
N VAL A 19 -0.62 -7.54 18.87
CA VAL A 19 0.11 -8.09 17.72
C VAL A 19 0.31 -7.00 16.67
N LEU A 20 1.54 -6.58 16.44
CA LEU A 20 1.91 -5.73 15.31
C LEU A 20 2.18 -6.61 14.08
N LEU A 21 1.20 -6.71 13.18
CA LEU A 21 1.29 -7.56 11.99
C LEU A 21 2.03 -6.83 10.87
N CYS A 22 3.27 -7.24 10.62
CA CYS A 22 4.19 -6.60 9.66
C CYS A 22 4.60 -7.53 8.50
N VAL A 23 3.91 -8.64 8.31
CA VAL A 23 4.17 -9.56 7.19
C VAL A 23 3.70 -8.95 5.87
N LYS A 24 4.20 -9.45 4.73
CA LYS A 24 3.66 -9.11 3.41
C LYS A 24 2.17 -9.49 3.33
N GLY A 25 1.36 -8.68 2.65
CA GLY A 25 -0.09 -8.82 2.58
C GLY A 25 -0.58 -10.23 2.24
N HIS A 26 0.10 -10.92 1.31
CA HIS A 26 -0.24 -12.30 0.94
C HIS A 26 -0.02 -13.35 2.04
N PHE A 27 0.64 -12.99 3.16
CA PHE A 27 0.78 -13.86 4.34
C PHE A 27 -0.16 -13.48 5.49
N THR A 28 -1.02 -12.48 5.31
CA THR A 28 -1.90 -11.98 6.37
C THR A 28 -2.82 -13.07 6.91
N GLU A 29 -3.48 -13.80 6.01
CA GLU A 29 -4.45 -14.84 6.40
C GLU A 29 -3.78 -15.98 7.17
N ASP A 30 -2.62 -16.46 6.71
CA ASP A 30 -1.87 -17.52 7.39
C ASP A 30 -1.38 -17.04 8.76
N ALA A 31 -0.88 -15.82 8.84
CA ALA A 31 -0.41 -15.23 10.08
C ALA A 31 -1.54 -15.07 11.10
N ILE A 32 -2.70 -14.54 10.68
CA ILE A 32 -3.80 -14.31 11.62
C ILE A 32 -4.48 -15.60 12.06
N LYS A 33 -4.59 -16.61 11.20
CA LYS A 33 -5.03 -17.97 11.59
C LYS A 33 -4.15 -18.55 12.68
N ARG A 34 -2.87 -18.25 12.64
CA ARG A 34 -1.88 -18.77 13.59
C ARG A 34 -1.86 -17.98 14.90
N TYR A 35 -1.85 -16.65 14.82
CA TYR A 35 -1.63 -15.79 15.98
C TYR A 35 -2.93 -15.29 16.62
N GLY A 36 -4.02 -15.21 15.87
CA GLY A 36 -5.33 -14.82 16.40
C GLY A 36 -5.76 -15.63 17.63
N PRO A 37 -5.65 -16.96 17.61
CA PRO A 37 -5.98 -17.79 18.77
C PRO A 37 -5.08 -17.58 20.02
N LEU A 38 -3.96 -16.89 19.86
CA LEU A 38 -3.03 -16.57 20.97
C LEU A 38 -3.30 -15.21 21.61
N LEU A 39 -4.26 -14.43 21.08
CA LEU A 39 -4.62 -13.14 21.67
C LEU A 39 -5.23 -13.33 23.06
N ALA A 40 -4.92 -12.42 23.98
CA ALA A 40 -5.64 -12.27 25.24
C ALA A 40 -7.10 -11.92 24.99
N ASP A 41 -7.96 -11.99 26.03
CA ASP A 41 -9.39 -11.71 25.91
C ASP A 41 -9.67 -10.29 25.36
N ASP A 42 -8.84 -9.31 25.77
CA ASP A 42 -8.85 -7.92 25.32
C ASP A 42 -7.73 -7.58 24.32
N GLY A 43 -6.96 -8.59 23.90
CA GLY A 43 -5.87 -8.45 22.95
C GLY A 43 -6.35 -8.11 21.52
N TYR A 44 -5.52 -7.40 20.76
CA TYR A 44 -5.87 -6.92 19.43
C TYR A 44 -4.69 -6.95 18.44
N VAL A 45 -5.00 -6.79 17.16
CA VAL A 45 -4.04 -6.80 16.05
C VAL A 45 -3.98 -5.43 15.41
N VAL A 46 -2.78 -4.95 15.14
CA VAL A 46 -2.52 -3.73 14.37
C VAL A 46 -1.94 -4.12 13.01
N SER A 47 -2.60 -3.73 11.93
CA SER A 47 -2.17 -4.01 10.55
C SER A 47 -1.12 -3.02 10.08
N ILE A 48 0.16 -3.28 10.35
CA ILE A 48 1.29 -2.44 9.89
C ILE A 48 1.75 -2.94 8.51
N GLN A 49 0.86 -2.87 7.52
CA GLN A 49 1.04 -3.48 6.21
C GLN A 49 0.68 -2.51 5.07
N ASN A 50 1.13 -2.82 3.86
CA ASN A 50 0.64 -2.17 2.65
C ASN A 50 -0.62 -2.88 2.15
N GLY A 51 -1.49 -2.16 1.46
CA GLY A 51 -2.75 -2.70 0.94
C GLY A 51 -3.90 -2.58 1.95
N ILE A 52 -4.97 -3.29 1.68
CA ILE A 52 -6.17 -3.37 2.53
C ILE A 52 -6.23 -4.78 3.12
N ASN A 53 -5.67 -4.96 4.31
CA ASN A 53 -5.60 -6.26 4.99
C ASN A 53 -6.57 -6.35 6.17
N GLU A 54 -7.09 -5.23 6.63
CA GLU A 54 -7.96 -5.12 7.80
C GLU A 54 -9.21 -6.02 7.71
N PRO A 55 -9.90 -6.15 6.55
CA PRO A 55 -11.04 -7.06 6.44
C PRO A 55 -10.65 -8.54 6.63
N ILE A 56 -9.44 -8.95 6.18
CA ILE A 56 -8.95 -10.31 6.38
C ILE A 56 -8.69 -10.56 7.86
N ILE A 57 -8.06 -9.61 8.54
CA ILE A 57 -7.78 -9.70 9.99
C ILE A 57 -9.09 -9.75 10.76
N ALA A 58 -10.00 -8.80 10.49
CA ALA A 58 -11.30 -8.69 11.16
C ALA A 58 -12.16 -9.94 11.01
N GLN A 59 -12.10 -10.63 9.87
CA GLN A 59 -12.81 -11.89 9.64
C GLN A 59 -12.40 -13.00 10.65
N HIS A 60 -11.17 -12.93 11.16
CA HIS A 60 -10.63 -13.95 12.08
C HIS A 60 -10.71 -13.56 13.56
N VAL A 61 -10.55 -12.27 13.88
CA VAL A 61 -10.47 -11.81 15.28
C VAL A 61 -11.57 -10.82 15.68
N GLY A 62 -12.39 -10.36 14.73
CA GLY A 62 -13.41 -9.32 14.92
C GLY A 62 -12.91 -7.91 14.55
N GLU A 63 -13.83 -7.06 14.12
CA GLU A 63 -13.51 -5.65 13.81
C GLU A 63 -13.04 -4.91 15.06
N GLU A 64 -13.67 -5.16 16.19
CA GLU A 64 -13.35 -4.57 17.49
C GLU A 64 -11.95 -4.93 18.01
N ARG A 65 -11.34 -5.95 17.44
CA ARG A 65 -9.96 -6.39 17.76
C ARG A 65 -8.97 -6.11 16.63
N THR A 66 -9.37 -5.32 15.65
CA THR A 66 -8.55 -4.95 14.49
C THR A 66 -8.33 -3.45 14.45
N VAL A 67 -7.08 -3.02 14.45
CA VAL A 67 -6.69 -1.60 14.31
C VAL A 67 -5.98 -1.42 12.98
N GLY A 68 -6.44 -0.47 12.17
CA GLY A 68 -5.79 -0.07 10.93
C GLY A 68 -4.56 0.81 11.20
N CYS A 69 -3.54 0.65 10.37
CA CYS A 69 -2.35 1.47 10.47
C CYS A 69 -1.82 1.85 9.08
N PHE A 70 -1.84 3.14 8.80
CA PHE A 70 -1.22 3.69 7.61
C PHE A 70 0.25 3.98 7.86
N VAL A 71 1.13 3.34 7.09
CA VAL A 71 2.58 3.58 7.14
C VAL A 71 3.06 4.22 5.84
N HIS A 72 3.82 5.32 5.95
CA HIS A 72 4.34 6.06 4.78
C HIS A 72 5.82 6.38 4.93
N PHE A 73 6.56 5.62 5.68
CA PHE A 73 8.01 5.74 5.73
C PHE A 73 8.69 4.79 4.75
N ALA A 74 9.91 5.12 4.37
CA ALA A 74 10.76 4.27 3.56
C ALA A 74 11.96 3.80 4.38
N ALA A 75 12.06 2.48 4.55
CA ALA A 75 13.18 1.84 5.22
C ALA A 75 13.71 0.68 4.38
N ASP A 76 15.01 0.47 4.42
CA ASP A 76 15.69 -0.65 3.79
C ASP A 76 16.39 -1.50 4.83
N TYR A 77 16.15 -2.81 4.77
CA TYR A 77 16.94 -3.80 5.48
C TYR A 77 18.17 -4.11 4.65
N LEU A 78 19.33 -3.61 5.08
CA LEU A 78 20.58 -3.76 4.35
C LEU A 78 21.27 -5.07 4.67
N GLU A 79 21.40 -5.38 5.97
CA GLU A 79 21.99 -6.61 6.49
C GLU A 79 21.46 -6.87 7.91
N PRO A 80 21.67 -8.06 8.50
CA PRO A 80 21.21 -8.38 9.85
C PRO A 80 21.64 -7.32 10.87
N GLY A 81 20.62 -6.67 11.48
CA GLY A 81 20.82 -5.61 12.47
C GLY A 81 21.04 -4.21 11.89
N LEU A 82 21.06 -4.02 10.56
CA LEU A 82 21.23 -2.73 9.92
C LEU A 82 19.99 -2.35 9.09
N LEU A 83 19.27 -1.34 9.59
CA LEU A 83 18.14 -0.73 8.90
C LEU A 83 18.53 0.69 8.46
N GLN A 84 18.26 1.04 7.22
CA GLN A 84 18.40 2.40 6.71
C GLN A 84 17.02 3.04 6.60
N LEU A 85 16.76 4.04 7.41
CA LEU A 85 15.59 4.91 7.27
C LEU A 85 15.90 5.97 6.20
N SER A 86 15.08 6.04 5.16
CA SER A 86 15.30 6.94 4.02
C SER A 86 14.31 8.10 4.00
N ASN A 87 13.18 7.98 4.67
CA ASN A 87 12.14 9.00 4.70
C ASN A 87 11.29 8.84 5.95
N GLU A 88 11.26 9.87 6.78
CA GLU A 88 10.39 9.95 7.96
C GLU A 88 9.06 10.60 7.56
N ARG A 89 7.95 9.95 7.89
CA ARG A 89 6.60 10.44 7.66
C ARG A 89 5.72 10.01 8.83
N THR A 90 4.63 10.69 9.02
CA THR A 90 3.67 10.37 10.08
C THR A 90 2.99 9.02 9.81
N ILE A 91 2.91 8.19 10.85
CA ILE A 91 2.08 6.98 10.90
C ILE A 91 0.69 7.41 11.39
N TYR A 92 -0.37 6.91 10.76
CA TYR A 92 -1.73 7.11 11.24
C TYR A 92 -2.34 5.80 11.68
N LEU A 93 -2.99 5.81 12.86
CA LEU A 93 -3.66 4.65 13.43
C LEU A 93 -5.12 4.98 13.66
N GLY A 94 -6.01 4.03 13.42
CA GLY A 94 -7.44 4.24 13.63
C GLY A 94 -8.21 2.95 13.84
N GLU A 95 -9.29 3.07 14.60
CA GLU A 95 -10.31 2.05 14.66
C GLU A 95 -11.02 1.95 13.33
N LEU A 96 -11.51 0.76 12.98
CA LEU A 96 -12.20 0.55 11.70
C LEU A 96 -13.56 1.25 11.63
N ASP A 97 -14.16 1.55 12.79
CA ASP A 97 -15.43 2.28 12.91
C ASP A 97 -15.26 3.81 12.99
N GLY A 98 -13.99 4.31 12.95
CA GLY A 98 -13.67 5.73 13.00
C GLY A 98 -13.70 6.36 14.40
N GLN A 99 -13.82 5.58 15.48
CA GLN A 99 -13.71 6.12 16.82
C GLN A 99 -12.24 6.37 17.19
N ILE A 100 -11.97 7.43 17.94
CA ILE A 100 -10.67 7.66 18.58
C ILE A 100 -10.76 7.09 19.99
N THR A 101 -10.07 5.98 20.22
CA THR A 101 -10.08 5.28 21.50
C THR A 101 -8.77 5.46 22.25
N ALA A 102 -8.78 5.24 23.55
CA ALA A 102 -7.58 5.32 24.38
C ALA A 102 -6.48 4.34 23.92
N ARG A 103 -6.86 3.18 23.35
CA ARG A 103 -5.85 2.23 22.82
C ARG A 103 -5.17 2.76 21.55
N VAL A 104 -5.88 3.43 20.64
CA VAL A 104 -5.31 4.02 19.44
C VAL A 104 -4.42 5.21 19.79
N GLU A 105 -4.84 6.05 20.75
CA GLU A 105 -4.01 7.15 21.28
C GLU A 105 -2.74 6.60 21.94
N GLY A 106 -2.85 5.55 22.78
CA GLY A 106 -1.69 4.90 23.40
C GLY A 106 -0.76 4.24 22.39
N LEU A 107 -1.30 3.64 21.30
CA LEU A 107 -0.49 3.12 20.19
C LEU A 107 0.27 4.24 19.46
N ALA A 108 -0.39 5.38 19.20
CA ALA A 108 0.23 6.52 18.56
C ALA A 108 1.36 7.08 19.45
N GLU A 109 1.15 7.19 20.75
CA GLU A 109 2.21 7.59 21.71
C GLU A 109 3.37 6.59 21.68
N MET A 110 3.10 5.28 21.73
CA MET A 110 4.12 4.23 21.70
C MET A 110 4.94 4.25 20.41
N LEU A 111 4.29 4.32 19.24
CA LEU A 111 5.00 4.38 17.96
C LEU A 111 5.68 5.71 17.74
N GLY A 112 5.21 6.78 18.40
CA GLY A 112 5.79 8.12 18.43
C GLY A 112 7.24 8.16 18.91
N TYR A 113 7.69 7.17 19.70
CA TYR A 113 9.11 7.03 20.06
C TYR A 113 10.00 6.61 18.88
N ALA A 114 9.44 5.99 17.84
CA ALA A 114 10.18 5.59 16.67
C ALA A 114 10.09 6.61 15.53
N MET A 115 8.90 7.18 15.30
CA MET A 115 8.63 8.21 14.30
C MET A 115 7.27 8.88 14.58
N PRO A 116 6.98 10.07 14.03
CA PRO A 116 5.70 10.75 14.25
C PRO A 116 4.51 9.79 14.01
N ALA A 117 3.60 9.71 14.97
CA ALA A 117 2.42 8.86 14.88
C ALA A 117 1.21 9.58 15.48
N GLU A 118 0.06 9.45 14.84
CA GLU A 118 -1.18 10.15 15.21
C GLU A 118 -2.38 9.21 15.14
N ALA A 119 -3.32 9.38 16.06
CA ALA A 119 -4.63 8.76 15.99
C ALA A 119 -5.50 9.47 14.94
N THR A 120 -6.31 8.72 14.19
CA THR A 120 -7.22 9.26 13.19
C THR A 120 -8.60 8.62 13.27
N ASP A 121 -9.63 9.40 12.99
CA ASP A 121 -11.02 8.95 12.81
C ASP A 121 -11.31 8.50 11.35
N ASN A 122 -10.32 8.64 10.44
CA ASN A 122 -10.47 8.28 9.04
C ASN A 122 -9.33 7.39 8.53
N ILE A 123 -9.12 6.25 9.18
CA ILE A 123 -8.07 5.30 8.76
C ILE A 123 -8.31 4.78 7.35
N TRP A 124 -9.55 4.53 6.98
CA TRP A 124 -9.90 4.08 5.63
C TRP A 124 -9.52 5.09 4.56
N GLY A 125 -9.66 6.39 4.85
CA GLY A 125 -9.23 7.45 3.94
C GLY A 125 -7.74 7.44 3.68
N TYR A 126 -6.92 7.15 4.68
CA TYR A 126 -5.47 7.00 4.53
C TYR A 126 -5.10 5.73 3.76
N LEU A 127 -5.69 4.59 4.11
CA LEU A 127 -5.41 3.32 3.47
C LEU A 127 -5.80 3.35 1.98
N TRP A 128 -7.00 3.79 1.66
CA TRP A 128 -7.48 3.92 0.28
C TRP A 128 -6.79 5.04 -0.51
N GLY A 129 -6.39 6.12 0.17
CA GLY A 129 -5.54 7.13 -0.43
C GLY A 129 -4.22 6.53 -0.92
N LYS A 130 -3.59 5.68 -0.09
CA LYS A 130 -2.37 4.97 -0.46
C LYS A 130 -2.59 3.94 -1.57
N MET A 131 -3.75 3.29 -1.60
CA MET A 131 -4.11 2.41 -2.71
C MET A 131 -4.21 3.17 -4.03
N THR A 132 -4.75 4.40 -4.01
CA THR A 132 -4.80 5.27 -5.20
C THR A 132 -3.40 5.60 -5.71
N TRP A 133 -2.47 5.93 -4.79
CA TRP A 133 -1.05 6.08 -5.15
C TRP A 133 -0.44 4.77 -5.66
N ALA A 134 -0.77 3.62 -5.06
CA ALA A 134 -0.23 2.32 -5.45
C ALA A 134 -0.62 1.95 -6.89
N GLY A 135 -1.83 2.29 -7.35
CA GLY A 135 -2.25 2.06 -8.73
C GLY A 135 -1.26 2.64 -9.73
N MET A 136 -0.89 3.92 -9.59
CA MET A 136 0.14 4.51 -10.46
C MET A 136 1.54 3.94 -10.21
N ALA A 137 1.88 3.63 -8.96
CA ALA A 137 3.20 3.15 -8.61
C ALA A 137 3.51 1.77 -9.21
N PHE A 138 2.51 0.90 -9.36
CA PHE A 138 2.67 -0.38 -10.05
C PHE A 138 2.86 -0.23 -11.57
N VAL A 139 2.25 0.77 -12.21
CA VAL A 139 2.56 1.11 -13.62
C VAL A 139 4.06 1.43 -13.74
N THR A 140 4.59 2.28 -12.87
CA THR A 140 6.01 2.66 -12.91
C THR A 140 6.95 1.47 -12.62
N ALA A 141 6.50 0.51 -11.81
CA ALA A 141 7.29 -0.68 -11.47
C ALA A 141 7.45 -1.67 -12.64
N CYS A 142 6.61 -1.59 -13.68
CA CYS A 142 6.75 -2.40 -14.88
C CYS A 142 7.91 -1.96 -15.79
N VAL A 143 8.49 -0.77 -15.53
CA VAL A 143 9.59 -0.19 -16.30
C VAL A 143 10.87 -0.17 -15.47
N ASP A 144 12.01 -0.53 -16.05
CA ASP A 144 13.33 -0.43 -15.38
C ASP A 144 13.90 0.99 -15.49
N ALA A 145 13.19 1.96 -14.88
CA ALA A 145 13.54 3.37 -14.88
C ALA A 145 13.12 4.06 -13.56
N PRO A 146 13.67 5.25 -13.24
CA PRO A 146 13.16 6.09 -12.16
C PRO A 146 11.68 6.46 -12.34
N VAL A 147 10.94 6.63 -11.24
CA VAL A 147 9.54 7.05 -11.27
C VAL A 147 9.37 8.36 -12.03
N TYR A 148 10.30 9.32 -11.81
CA TYR A 148 10.31 10.60 -12.52
C TYR A 148 10.27 10.43 -14.05
N ASP A 149 11.10 9.53 -14.61
CA ASP A 149 11.18 9.34 -16.05
C ASP A 149 9.88 8.72 -16.61
N VAL A 150 9.29 7.76 -15.87
CA VAL A 150 8.06 7.10 -16.30
C VAL A 150 6.85 8.06 -16.29
N VAL A 151 6.69 8.86 -15.24
CA VAL A 151 5.56 9.80 -15.15
C VAL A 151 5.73 11.02 -16.08
N ASN A 152 6.94 11.29 -16.56
CA ASN A 152 7.17 12.33 -17.59
C ASN A 152 7.13 11.77 -19.03
N HIS A 153 7.00 10.45 -19.20
CA HIS A 153 6.73 9.84 -20.50
C HIS A 153 5.24 9.97 -20.82
N PRO A 154 4.82 10.44 -22.03
CA PRO A 154 3.41 10.69 -22.35
C PRO A 154 2.49 9.51 -22.03
N LEU A 155 2.83 8.30 -22.49
CA LEU A 155 2.04 7.09 -22.21
C LEU A 155 2.12 6.67 -20.74
N GLY A 156 3.28 6.83 -20.09
CA GLY A 156 3.46 6.56 -18.66
C GLY A 156 2.57 7.45 -17.80
N LEU A 157 2.52 8.75 -18.10
CA LEU A 157 1.64 9.72 -17.43
C LEU A 157 0.16 9.34 -17.58
N ASP A 158 -0.26 9.01 -18.81
CA ASP A 158 -1.65 8.63 -19.08
C ASP A 158 -2.06 7.38 -18.31
N LEU A 159 -1.27 6.32 -18.39
CA LEU A 159 -1.53 5.06 -17.67
C LEU A 159 -1.51 5.25 -16.15
N CYS A 160 -0.60 6.05 -15.62
CA CYS A 160 -0.56 6.37 -14.17
C CYS A 160 -1.84 7.10 -13.73
N ARG A 161 -2.32 8.08 -14.52
CA ARG A 161 -3.58 8.79 -14.22
C ARG A 161 -4.78 7.85 -14.25
N ARG A 162 -4.88 7.01 -15.29
CA ARG A 162 -5.99 6.06 -15.46
C ARG A 162 -5.98 5.02 -14.35
N ALA A 163 -4.83 4.42 -14.05
CA ALA A 163 -4.71 3.45 -12.96
C ALA A 163 -5.13 4.05 -11.61
N ALA A 164 -4.64 5.24 -11.27
CA ALA A 164 -5.01 5.92 -10.04
C ALA A 164 -6.51 6.31 -10.02
N ARG A 165 -7.09 6.71 -11.17
CA ARG A 165 -8.49 7.01 -11.27
C ARG A 165 -9.38 5.78 -11.04
N GLU A 166 -9.05 4.65 -11.61
CA GLU A 166 -9.77 3.39 -11.38
C GLU A 166 -9.77 3.01 -9.89
N VAL A 167 -8.62 3.16 -9.22
CA VAL A 167 -8.53 2.93 -7.77
C VAL A 167 -9.38 3.94 -7.00
N TYR A 168 -9.34 5.23 -7.38
CA TYR A 168 -10.18 6.27 -6.78
C TYR A 168 -11.68 5.90 -6.88
N ASP A 169 -12.15 5.49 -8.05
CA ASP A 169 -13.55 5.16 -8.27
C ASP A 169 -14.01 3.98 -7.38
N VAL A 170 -13.17 2.97 -7.21
CA VAL A 170 -13.43 1.86 -6.27
C VAL A 170 -13.35 2.33 -4.82
N ALA A 171 -12.34 3.12 -4.47
CA ALA A 171 -12.11 3.62 -3.12
C ALA A 171 -13.29 4.47 -2.60
N MET A 172 -13.90 5.29 -3.45
CA MET A 172 -15.05 6.12 -3.08
C MET A 172 -16.33 5.34 -2.82
N THR A 173 -16.36 4.04 -3.06
CA THR A 173 -17.43 3.15 -2.58
C THR A 173 -17.16 2.61 -1.18
N GLN A 174 -15.93 2.76 -0.67
CA GLN A 174 -15.50 2.22 0.62
C GLN A 174 -15.34 3.31 1.69
N THR A 175 -15.09 4.55 1.29
CA THR A 175 -14.94 5.70 2.18
C THR A 175 -15.45 6.97 1.52
N SER A 176 -15.85 7.94 2.33
CA SER A 176 -16.36 9.22 1.82
C SER A 176 -15.26 10.23 1.50
N GLN A 177 -14.05 10.01 2.00
CA GLN A 177 -12.93 10.94 1.84
C GLN A 177 -11.60 10.21 1.85
N LEU A 178 -10.79 10.43 0.82
CA LEU A 178 -9.41 9.96 0.76
C LEU A 178 -8.46 11.01 1.34
N MET A 179 -7.44 10.53 2.05
CA MET A 179 -6.45 11.39 2.70
C MET A 179 -5.19 11.51 1.86
N PRO A 180 -4.54 12.69 1.84
CA PRO A 180 -3.32 12.92 1.07
C PRO A 180 -2.14 12.13 1.62
N ILE A 181 -1.17 11.82 0.75
CA ILE A 181 0.05 11.09 1.07
C ILE A 181 1.25 11.92 0.64
N GLY A 182 1.82 12.65 1.58
CA GLY A 182 2.89 13.59 1.25
C GLY A 182 2.42 14.59 0.19
N VAL A 183 3.07 14.59 -0.98
CA VAL A 183 2.72 15.48 -2.11
C VAL A 183 1.56 14.97 -2.98
N PHE A 184 1.15 13.72 -2.78
CA PHE A 184 0.10 13.08 -3.57
C PHE A 184 -1.27 13.31 -2.94
N ASP A 185 -2.14 14.01 -3.67
CA ASP A 185 -3.54 14.20 -3.29
C ASP A 185 -4.44 13.22 -4.09
N PRO A 186 -4.98 12.16 -3.46
CA PRO A 186 -5.86 11.22 -4.15
C PRO A 186 -7.19 11.86 -4.58
N MET A 187 -7.63 12.95 -3.94
CA MET A 187 -8.84 13.68 -4.34
C MET A 187 -8.67 14.43 -5.67
N ALA A 188 -7.43 14.59 -6.15
CA ALA A 188 -7.16 15.10 -7.51
C ALA A 188 -7.76 14.21 -8.61
N PHE A 189 -8.10 12.96 -8.30
CA PHE A 189 -8.72 12.01 -9.24
C PHE A 189 -10.25 12.04 -9.22
N ALA A 190 -10.87 12.90 -8.41
CA ALA A 190 -12.32 13.10 -8.44
C ALA A 190 -12.81 13.57 -9.84
N PRO A 191 -14.00 13.15 -10.30
CA PRO A 191 -14.56 13.63 -11.55
C PRO A 191 -14.79 15.15 -11.54
N GLY A 192 -14.74 15.78 -12.69
CA GLY A 192 -14.94 17.23 -12.85
C GLY A 192 -14.28 17.78 -14.11
N ASP A 193 -14.61 18.99 -14.50
CA ASP A 193 -14.12 19.61 -15.73
C ASP A 193 -12.60 19.84 -15.72
N ASP A 194 -12.00 19.97 -14.54
CA ASP A 194 -10.58 20.17 -14.33
C ASP A 194 -9.81 18.87 -13.96
N TYR A 195 -10.47 17.72 -14.08
CA TYR A 195 -9.89 16.40 -13.73
C TYR A 195 -8.50 16.18 -14.35
N GLU A 196 -8.39 16.37 -15.68
CA GLU A 196 -7.14 16.13 -16.41
C GLU A 196 -5.98 16.96 -15.84
N GLN A 197 -6.23 18.23 -15.51
CA GLN A 197 -5.23 19.12 -14.97
C GLN A 197 -4.82 18.70 -13.54
N ARG A 198 -5.81 18.40 -12.68
CA ARG A 198 -5.55 18.00 -11.26
C ARG A 198 -4.81 16.67 -11.21
N ALA A 199 -5.29 15.66 -11.93
CA ALA A 199 -4.69 14.34 -11.97
C ALA A 199 -3.26 14.37 -12.53
N THR A 200 -3.03 15.12 -13.63
CA THR A 200 -1.69 15.33 -14.18
C THR A 200 -0.76 15.96 -13.14
N LYS A 201 -1.19 17.04 -12.48
CA LYS A 201 -0.40 17.70 -11.45
C LYS A 201 -0.05 16.75 -10.29
N ALA A 202 -1.01 15.94 -9.84
CA ALA A 202 -0.79 14.98 -8.74
C ALA A 202 0.23 13.90 -9.12
N VAL A 203 0.15 13.34 -10.33
CA VAL A 203 1.11 12.33 -10.81
C VAL A 203 2.51 12.92 -10.98
N LEU A 204 2.64 14.09 -11.60
CA LEU A 204 3.94 14.74 -11.81
C LEU A 204 4.59 15.15 -10.49
N ALA A 205 3.81 15.61 -9.50
CA ALA A 205 4.31 15.95 -8.17
C ALA A 205 5.03 14.77 -7.48
N VAL A 206 4.53 13.53 -7.67
CA VAL A 206 5.21 12.33 -7.15
C VAL A 206 6.55 12.11 -7.84
N GLY A 207 6.61 12.28 -9.15
CA GLY A 207 7.87 12.21 -9.90
C GLY A 207 8.90 13.23 -9.40
N ASP A 208 8.47 14.47 -9.22
CA ASP A 208 9.33 15.56 -8.74
C ASP A 208 9.82 15.32 -7.30
N ASP A 209 8.97 14.82 -6.40
CA ASP A 209 9.33 14.47 -5.00
C ASP A 209 10.38 13.33 -4.96
N MET A 210 10.29 12.39 -5.89
CA MET A 210 11.24 11.27 -5.98
C MET A 210 12.49 11.58 -6.81
N ARG A 211 12.53 12.72 -7.52
CA ARG A 211 13.65 13.10 -8.37
C ARG A 211 14.92 13.33 -7.57
N GLY A 212 15.94 12.54 -7.83
CA GLY A 212 17.22 12.64 -7.13
C GLY A 212 17.18 12.15 -5.66
N ALA A 213 16.09 11.57 -5.22
CA ALA A 213 16.03 10.90 -3.92
C ALA A 213 16.90 9.64 -3.91
N ILE A 214 17.36 9.24 -2.72
CA ILE A 214 18.07 7.95 -2.52
C ILE A 214 17.21 6.77 -3.04
N LYS A 215 15.90 6.90 -2.93
CA LYS A 215 14.91 5.99 -3.48
C LYS A 215 14.13 6.68 -4.61
N ASP A 216 14.66 6.63 -5.82
CA ASP A 216 14.03 7.14 -7.04
C ASP A 216 13.08 6.12 -7.72
N LYS A 217 12.98 4.91 -7.15
CA LYS A 217 12.14 3.80 -7.61
C LYS A 217 11.30 3.23 -6.48
N THR A 218 10.19 2.60 -6.84
CA THR A 218 9.25 2.02 -5.86
C THR A 218 9.79 0.76 -5.17
N GLY A 219 9.15 0.38 -4.06
CA GLY A 219 9.45 -0.90 -3.39
C GLY A 219 9.12 -2.10 -4.28
N MET A 220 8.07 -2.01 -5.09
CA MET A 220 7.67 -3.03 -6.06
C MET A 220 8.72 -3.24 -7.14
N TRP A 221 9.26 -2.16 -7.71
CA TRP A 221 10.41 -2.24 -8.61
C TRP A 221 11.58 -3.01 -7.97
N ARG A 222 11.83 -2.77 -6.69
CA ARG A 222 12.93 -3.42 -5.96
C ARG A 222 12.67 -4.91 -5.73
N ASP A 223 11.40 -5.28 -5.45
CA ASP A 223 11.00 -6.68 -5.33
C ASP A 223 11.18 -7.43 -6.67
N LEU A 224 10.79 -6.83 -7.80
CA LEU A 224 10.93 -7.40 -9.13
C LEU A 224 12.41 -7.44 -9.60
N ARG A 225 13.10 -6.30 -9.55
CA ARG A 225 14.42 -6.14 -10.18
C ARG A 225 15.57 -6.65 -9.34
N VAL A 226 15.53 -6.40 -8.04
CA VAL A 226 16.65 -6.67 -7.12
C VAL A 226 16.45 -7.97 -6.37
N LYS A 227 15.31 -8.11 -5.68
CA LYS A 227 15.02 -9.27 -4.82
C LYS A 227 14.49 -10.45 -5.60
N ARG A 228 13.97 -10.24 -6.82
CA ARG A 228 13.41 -11.27 -7.69
C ARG A 228 12.42 -12.17 -6.96
N ARG A 229 11.44 -11.55 -6.32
CA ARG A 229 10.41 -12.21 -5.53
C ARG A 229 9.04 -11.65 -5.89
N ALA A 230 7.99 -12.39 -5.54
CA ALA A 230 6.61 -11.93 -5.68
C ALA A 230 6.40 -10.58 -4.99
N THR A 231 5.68 -9.71 -5.66
CA THR A 231 5.22 -8.42 -5.16
C THR A 231 3.93 -8.59 -4.36
N GLU A 232 3.33 -7.48 -3.96
CA GLU A 232 1.98 -7.46 -3.37
C GLU A 232 0.93 -7.03 -4.40
N VAL A 233 1.15 -7.35 -5.69
CA VAL A 233 0.26 -6.92 -6.78
C VAL A 233 -1.17 -7.40 -6.59
N ASP A 234 -1.36 -8.64 -6.13
CA ASP A 234 -2.68 -9.20 -5.86
C ASP A 234 -3.40 -8.53 -4.68
N MET A 235 -2.62 -8.09 -3.68
CA MET A 235 -3.16 -7.45 -2.47
C MET A 235 -3.39 -5.93 -2.65
N GLN A 236 -2.96 -5.34 -3.76
CA GLN A 236 -3.13 -3.92 -4.06
C GLN A 236 -3.90 -3.75 -5.39
N PRO A 237 -3.31 -3.63 -6.58
CA PRO A 237 -4.11 -3.53 -7.82
C PRO A 237 -5.08 -4.71 -8.00
N GLY A 238 -4.67 -5.94 -7.69
CA GLY A 238 -5.52 -7.13 -7.80
C GLY A 238 -6.75 -7.06 -6.92
N TYR A 239 -6.62 -6.61 -5.67
CA TYR A 239 -7.75 -6.39 -4.78
C TYR A 239 -8.72 -5.33 -5.32
N VAL A 240 -8.18 -4.26 -5.92
CA VAL A 240 -9.01 -3.22 -6.58
C VAL A 240 -9.77 -3.81 -7.77
N VAL A 241 -9.13 -4.64 -8.58
CA VAL A 241 -9.76 -5.32 -9.73
C VAL A 241 -10.90 -6.23 -9.26
N GLU A 242 -10.65 -7.04 -8.22
CA GLU A 242 -11.67 -7.93 -7.66
C GLU A 242 -12.86 -7.15 -7.09
N LEU A 243 -12.60 -6.11 -6.30
CA LEU A 243 -13.66 -5.29 -5.69
C LEU A 243 -14.42 -4.49 -6.75
N GLY A 244 -13.72 -3.92 -7.74
CA GLY A 244 -14.32 -3.23 -8.87
C GLY A 244 -15.27 -4.14 -9.65
N ALA A 245 -14.85 -5.37 -9.95
CA ALA A 245 -15.68 -6.36 -10.64
C ALA A 245 -16.95 -6.69 -9.84
N ARG A 246 -16.86 -6.84 -8.51
CA ARG A 246 -18.04 -7.06 -7.63
C ARG A 246 -19.03 -5.89 -7.64
N GLN A 247 -18.54 -4.69 -7.87
CA GLN A 247 -19.32 -3.44 -7.84
C GLN A 247 -19.72 -2.91 -9.23
N GLY A 248 -19.27 -3.57 -10.30
CA GLY A 248 -19.52 -3.14 -11.68
C GLY A 248 -18.70 -1.91 -12.09
N ILE A 249 -17.59 -1.63 -11.42
CA ILE A 249 -16.65 -0.54 -11.71
C ILE A 249 -15.50 -1.11 -12.56
N PRO A 250 -15.31 -0.67 -13.80
CA PRO A 250 -14.25 -1.18 -14.66
C PRO A 250 -12.88 -0.69 -14.19
N THR A 251 -11.90 -1.62 -14.19
CA THR A 251 -10.51 -1.35 -13.79
C THR A 251 -9.51 -1.95 -14.78
N PRO A 252 -9.63 -1.64 -16.09
CA PRO A 252 -8.87 -2.31 -17.14
C PRO A 252 -7.36 -2.06 -17.05
N VAL A 253 -6.91 -0.87 -16.65
CA VAL A 253 -5.48 -0.58 -16.51
C VAL A 253 -4.88 -1.35 -15.34
N ASN A 254 -5.55 -1.37 -14.18
CA ASN A 254 -5.08 -2.16 -13.03
C ASN A 254 -5.06 -3.66 -13.35
N ALA A 255 -6.07 -4.19 -14.07
CA ALA A 255 -6.08 -5.58 -14.51
C ALA A 255 -4.90 -5.90 -15.45
N ALA A 256 -4.61 -5.02 -16.40
CA ALA A 256 -3.45 -5.15 -17.29
C ALA A 256 -2.13 -5.11 -16.51
N VAL A 257 -2.01 -4.21 -15.53
CA VAL A 257 -0.83 -4.12 -14.65
C VAL A 257 -0.63 -5.42 -13.87
N VAL A 258 -1.68 -5.99 -13.28
CA VAL A 258 -1.62 -7.28 -12.57
C VAL A 258 -1.07 -8.38 -13.50
N GLN A 259 -1.59 -8.49 -14.72
CA GLN A 259 -1.12 -9.46 -15.70
C GLN A 259 0.37 -9.26 -16.02
N ILE A 260 0.78 -8.04 -16.35
CA ILE A 260 2.18 -7.72 -16.72
C ILE A 260 3.14 -8.00 -15.55
N VAL A 261 2.76 -7.64 -14.33
CA VAL A 261 3.58 -7.91 -13.14
C VAL A 261 3.75 -9.41 -12.93
N HIS A 262 2.69 -10.21 -13.06
CA HIS A 262 2.80 -11.67 -12.97
C HIS A 262 3.70 -12.28 -14.05
N GLU A 263 3.63 -11.77 -15.30
CA GLU A 263 4.54 -12.20 -16.37
C GLU A 263 6.01 -11.88 -16.02
N ILE A 264 6.27 -10.71 -15.40
CA ILE A 264 7.61 -10.33 -14.94
C ILE A 264 8.08 -11.23 -13.77
N GLU A 265 7.20 -11.49 -12.79
CA GLU A 265 7.50 -12.35 -11.64
C GLU A 265 7.86 -13.78 -12.06
N ARG A 266 7.19 -14.32 -13.09
CA ARG A 266 7.49 -15.64 -13.65
C ARG A 266 8.69 -15.65 -14.61
N GLY A 267 9.29 -14.48 -14.89
CA GLY A 267 10.42 -14.36 -15.83
C GLY A 267 10.02 -14.52 -17.30
N GLU A 268 8.74 -14.47 -17.62
CA GLU A 268 8.18 -14.55 -18.99
C GLU A 268 8.34 -13.22 -19.73
N ARG A 269 8.54 -12.12 -18.98
CA ARG A 269 8.65 -10.76 -19.46
C ARG A 269 9.76 -10.02 -18.72
N ALA A 270 10.54 -9.22 -19.44
CA ALA A 270 11.48 -8.29 -18.83
C ALA A 270 10.77 -6.98 -18.42
N MET A 271 11.32 -6.30 -17.41
CA MET A 271 10.95 -4.90 -17.12
C MET A 271 11.47 -4.00 -18.24
N GLY A 272 10.63 -3.15 -18.80
CA GLY A 272 11.02 -2.27 -19.91
C GLY A 272 9.91 -1.33 -20.34
N TRP A 273 10.26 -0.37 -21.22
CA TRP A 273 9.34 0.64 -21.72
C TRP A 273 8.19 0.06 -22.57
N ASP A 274 8.43 -1.05 -23.26
CA ASP A 274 7.45 -1.79 -24.04
C ASP A 274 6.28 -2.35 -23.21
N ASN A 275 6.47 -2.42 -21.89
CA ASN A 275 5.39 -2.79 -20.98
C ASN A 275 4.30 -1.73 -20.90
N LEU A 276 4.61 -0.45 -21.11
CA LEU A 276 3.59 0.58 -21.19
C LEU A 276 2.66 0.36 -22.39
N ASP A 277 3.21 0.07 -23.56
CA ASP A 277 2.41 -0.27 -24.74
C ASP A 277 1.60 -1.56 -24.56
N ALA A 278 2.15 -2.52 -23.82
CA ALA A 278 1.43 -3.76 -23.52
C ALA A 278 0.25 -3.51 -22.57
N ILE A 279 0.46 -2.70 -21.52
CA ILE A 279 -0.60 -2.29 -20.59
C ILE A 279 -1.71 -1.53 -21.35
N ALA A 280 -1.36 -0.57 -22.21
CA ALA A 280 -2.34 0.20 -23.00
C ALA A 280 -3.20 -0.74 -23.87
N ARG A 281 -2.56 -1.62 -24.66
CA ARG A 281 -3.30 -2.60 -25.49
C ARG A 281 -4.20 -3.53 -24.67
N LEU A 282 -3.76 -4.01 -23.53
CA LEU A 282 -4.57 -4.87 -22.66
C LEU A 282 -5.73 -4.10 -22.03
N ALA A 283 -5.56 -2.81 -21.78
CA ALA A 283 -6.58 -1.93 -21.25
C ALA A 283 -7.60 -1.45 -22.29
N GLY A 284 -7.43 -1.82 -23.58
CA GLY A 284 -8.39 -1.55 -24.65
C GLY A 284 -8.11 -0.30 -25.49
N ASP A 285 -6.86 0.14 -25.56
CA ASP A 285 -6.40 1.24 -26.43
C ASP A 285 -5.88 0.73 -27.77
#